data_cbff032915243d35855b8c70618e985d
#
_entry.id   cbff032915243d35855b8c70618e985d
#
_cell.length_a   1.000
_cell.length_b   1.000
_cell.length_c   1.000
_cell.angle_alpha   90.00
_cell.angle_beta   90.00
_cell.angle_gamma   90.00
#
_symmetry.space_group_name_H-M   'P 1'
#
loop_
_entity.id
_entity.type
_entity.pdbx_description
1 polymer ?
#
loop_
_entity_poly.entity_id
_entity_poly.type
_entity_poly.pdbx_seq_one_letter_code
_entity_poly.pdbx_strand_id
1 'polypeptide(L)'
;RTLPFTSDRKTMSVIVKKGDNYLLYIKGAPDVLVEKSRALLIDGELNTEESEKQKFITTVNDYANEALRTLAVGYRILSKEEAEQGQLEDLEKDIILTGVAGIIDPAREEVKASVKTLQEASVEVVMITGDHENTARAIAYNLGIVKSKEASHQRYRN
;
A
#
# COMPACT_ATOMS: atom_id res chain seq x y z
N ARG A 1 14.60 -6.17 -18.03
CA ARG A 1 13.96 -7.40 -17.53
C ARG A 1 12.88 -7.01 -16.55
N THR A 2 11.72 -7.69 -16.61
CA THR A 2 10.57 -7.38 -15.71
C THR A 2 10.07 -8.67 -15.09
N LEU A 3 9.80 -8.62 -13.78
CA LEU A 3 9.09 -9.65 -13.03
C LEU A 3 7.71 -9.09 -12.65
N PRO A 4 6.64 -9.54 -13.33
CA PRO A 4 5.29 -9.03 -13.11
C PRO A 4 4.81 -9.29 -11.68
N PHE A 5 3.81 -8.52 -11.24
CA PHE A 5 3.13 -8.76 -9.97
C PHE A 5 2.45 -10.13 -9.95
N THR A 6 2.60 -10.82 -8.82
CA THR A 6 1.80 -12.00 -8.48
C THR A 6 1.24 -11.86 -7.08
N SER A 7 0.07 -12.44 -6.83
CA SER A 7 -0.58 -12.36 -5.51
C SER A 7 0.22 -13.07 -4.42
N ASP A 8 1.00 -14.09 -4.79
CA ASP A 8 1.82 -14.85 -3.83
C ASP A 8 3.04 -14.04 -3.37
N ARG A 9 3.73 -13.36 -4.31
CA ARG A 9 4.89 -12.52 -3.99
C ARG A 9 4.51 -11.14 -3.48
N LYS A 10 3.34 -10.62 -3.88
CA LYS A 10 2.84 -9.27 -3.60
C LYS A 10 3.80 -8.15 -4.05
N THR A 11 4.67 -8.44 -4.98
CA THR A 11 5.69 -7.53 -5.51
C THR A 11 5.74 -7.54 -7.04
N MET A 12 6.23 -6.46 -7.60
CA MET A 12 6.62 -6.33 -9.00
C MET A 12 7.99 -5.66 -9.06
N SER A 13 8.89 -6.18 -9.89
CA SER A 13 10.21 -5.57 -10.07
C SER A 13 10.61 -5.44 -11.53
N VAL A 14 11.50 -4.49 -11.80
CA VAL A 14 12.07 -4.24 -13.12
C VAL A 14 13.55 -3.91 -13.00
N ILE A 15 14.38 -4.52 -13.84
CA ILE A 15 15.78 -4.17 -13.98
C ILE A 15 15.93 -3.20 -15.14
N VAL A 16 16.57 -2.07 -14.86
CA VAL A 16 16.85 -1.00 -15.81
C VAL A 16 18.36 -0.73 -15.83
N LYS A 17 18.94 -0.55 -17.01
CA LYS A 17 20.29 -0.04 -17.16
C LYS A 17 20.26 1.48 -17.19
N LYS A 18 21.05 2.14 -16.33
CA LYS A 18 21.19 3.59 -16.25
C LYS A 18 22.69 3.95 -16.27
N GLY A 19 23.20 4.36 -17.42
CA GLY A 19 24.63 4.51 -17.66
C GLY A 19 25.34 3.17 -17.51
N ASP A 20 26.35 3.10 -16.64
CA ASP A 20 27.10 1.88 -16.35
C ASP A 20 26.50 1.05 -15.20
N ASN A 21 25.46 1.55 -14.56
CA ASN A 21 24.81 0.88 -13.44
C ASN A 21 23.56 0.12 -13.88
N TYR A 22 23.25 -0.96 -13.17
CA TYR A 22 22.00 -1.69 -13.24
C TYR A 22 21.22 -1.46 -11.96
N LEU A 23 19.94 -1.12 -12.10
CA LEU A 23 19.04 -0.85 -10.99
C LEU A 23 17.84 -1.78 -11.08
N LEU A 24 17.58 -2.52 -9.99
CA LEU A 24 16.32 -3.19 -9.79
C LEU A 24 15.41 -2.22 -9.03
N TYR A 25 14.32 -1.80 -9.66
CA TYR A 25 13.24 -1.09 -9.00
C TYR A 25 12.17 -2.09 -8.60
N ILE A 26 11.65 -1.95 -7.41
CA ILE A 26 10.61 -2.83 -6.86
C ILE A 26 9.48 -2.01 -6.23
N LYS A 27 8.25 -2.48 -6.42
CA LYS A 27 7.08 -1.98 -5.71
C LYS A 27 6.25 -3.16 -5.22
N GLY A 28 5.55 -2.97 -4.12
CA GLY A 28 4.72 -4.03 -3.56
C GLY A 28 4.13 -3.72 -2.21
N ALA A 29 3.63 -4.77 -1.56
CA ALA A 29 3.09 -4.68 -0.22
C ALA A 29 4.18 -4.22 0.77
N PRO A 30 3.90 -3.23 1.64
CA PRO A 30 4.89 -2.67 2.53
C PRO A 30 5.51 -3.69 3.49
N ASP A 31 4.72 -4.61 4.03
CA ASP A 31 5.16 -5.72 4.89
C ASP A 31 6.27 -6.53 4.21
N VAL A 32 6.03 -6.94 2.97
CA VAL A 32 6.99 -7.74 2.20
C VAL A 32 8.26 -6.94 1.88
N LEU A 33 8.13 -5.66 1.50
CA LEU A 33 9.29 -4.86 1.16
C LEU A 33 10.15 -4.50 2.37
N VAL A 34 9.56 -4.31 3.54
CA VAL A 34 10.30 -4.09 4.80
C VAL A 34 11.14 -5.30 5.15
N GLU A 35 10.60 -6.51 5.05
CA GLU A 35 11.35 -7.76 5.29
C GLU A 35 12.52 -7.94 4.33
N LYS A 36 12.32 -7.57 3.05
CA LYS A 36 13.35 -7.64 2.00
C LYS A 36 14.36 -6.48 2.05
N SER A 37 14.14 -5.48 2.92
CA SER A 37 14.95 -4.27 2.94
C SER A 37 16.18 -4.40 3.85
N ARG A 38 17.30 -3.84 3.38
CA ARG A 38 18.51 -3.65 4.19
C ARG A 38 18.62 -2.24 4.78
N ALA A 39 17.99 -1.25 4.17
CA ALA A 39 18.06 0.15 4.57
C ALA A 39 16.86 0.95 4.06
N LEU A 40 16.64 2.12 4.65
CA LEU A 40 15.76 3.17 4.15
C LEU A 40 16.60 4.33 3.60
N LEU A 41 16.11 4.98 2.56
CA LEU A 41 16.67 6.23 2.06
C LEU A 41 15.89 7.39 2.70
N ILE A 42 16.54 8.13 3.62
CA ILE A 42 15.96 9.25 4.33
C ILE A 42 16.81 10.48 4.05
N ASP A 43 16.23 11.53 3.50
CA ASP A 43 16.90 12.79 3.15
C ASP A 43 18.18 12.61 2.33
N GLY A 44 18.21 11.57 1.49
CA GLY A 44 19.32 11.24 0.61
C GLY A 44 20.41 10.36 1.25
N GLU A 45 20.27 9.99 2.51
CA GLU A 45 21.19 9.12 3.24
C GLU A 45 20.60 7.74 3.51
N LEU A 46 21.48 6.72 3.52
CA LEU A 46 21.06 5.37 3.86
C LEU A 46 21.02 5.19 5.38
N ASN A 47 19.85 4.84 5.88
CA ASN A 47 19.63 4.55 7.28
C ASN A 47 19.33 3.06 7.47
N THR A 48 20.05 2.42 8.40
CA THR A 48 19.91 0.98 8.73
C THR A 48 19.32 0.75 10.12
N GLU A 49 18.92 1.82 10.82
CA GLU A 49 18.40 1.71 12.19
C GLU A 49 17.01 1.06 12.21
N GLU A 50 16.84 0.15 13.12
CA GLU A 50 15.54 -0.54 13.31
C GLU A 50 14.44 0.43 13.73
N SER A 51 14.80 1.51 14.46
CA SER A 51 13.88 2.58 14.82
C SER A 51 13.24 3.26 13.61
N GLU A 52 13.98 3.45 12.53
CA GLU A 52 13.46 4.07 11.31
C GLU A 52 12.57 3.09 10.53
N LYS A 53 12.90 1.81 10.51
CA LYS A 53 11.99 0.78 9.97
C LYS A 53 10.67 0.75 10.74
N GLN A 54 10.72 0.87 12.06
CA GLN A 54 9.52 0.91 12.89
C GLN A 54 8.67 2.15 12.62
N LYS A 55 9.27 3.33 12.40
CA LYS A 55 8.54 4.53 11.97
C LYS A 55 7.88 4.34 10.61
N PHE A 56 8.56 3.70 9.68
CA PHE A 56 7.98 3.37 8.37
C PHE A 56 6.74 2.49 8.51
N ILE A 57 6.81 1.43 9.32
CA ILE A 57 5.68 0.53 9.62
C ILE A 57 4.53 1.31 10.27
N THR A 58 4.83 2.20 11.21
CA THR A 58 3.82 3.05 11.85
C THR A 58 3.10 3.91 10.82
N THR A 59 3.84 4.56 9.92
CA THR A 59 3.25 5.35 8.82
C THR A 59 2.35 4.50 7.91
N VAL A 60 2.75 3.27 7.59
CA VAL A 60 1.91 2.33 6.82
C VAL A 60 0.60 2.03 7.54
N ASN A 61 0.66 1.79 8.85
CA ASN A 61 -0.52 1.53 9.66
C ASN A 61 -1.45 2.76 9.77
N ASP A 62 -0.87 3.95 9.90
CA ASP A 62 -1.64 5.21 9.92
C ASP A 62 -2.40 5.40 8.60
N TYR A 63 -1.74 5.16 7.45
CA TYR A 63 -2.40 5.19 6.14
C TYR A 63 -3.52 4.15 6.03
N ALA A 64 -3.30 2.94 6.55
CA ALA A 64 -4.33 1.89 6.56
C ALA A 64 -5.53 2.29 7.43
N ASN A 65 -5.30 2.95 8.57
CA ASN A 65 -6.36 3.47 9.43
C ASN A 65 -7.17 4.61 8.78
N GLU A 66 -6.58 5.30 7.81
CA GLU A 66 -7.26 6.30 6.96
C GLU A 66 -7.91 5.69 5.71
N ALA A 67 -7.95 4.37 5.61
CA ALA A 67 -8.47 3.62 4.47
C ALA A 67 -7.67 3.80 3.17
N LEU A 68 -6.40 4.18 3.27
CA LEU A 68 -5.51 4.24 2.12
C LEU A 68 -4.97 2.84 1.78
N ARG A 69 -4.99 2.48 0.51
CA ARG A 69 -4.21 1.33 0.02
C ARG A 69 -2.76 1.72 -0.03
N THR A 70 -1.91 0.96 0.64
CA THR A 70 -0.49 1.28 0.74
C THR A 70 0.31 0.51 -0.30
N LEU A 71 1.26 1.19 -0.91
CA LEU A 71 2.22 0.63 -1.87
C LEU A 71 3.61 1.15 -1.51
N ALA A 72 4.50 0.25 -1.09
CA ALA A 72 5.88 0.59 -0.86
C ALA A 72 6.69 0.51 -2.15
N VAL A 73 7.76 1.30 -2.21
CA VAL A 73 8.68 1.37 -3.33
C VAL A 73 10.12 1.36 -2.83
N GLY A 74 11.00 0.76 -3.62
CA GLY A 74 12.42 0.69 -3.32
C GLY A 74 13.25 0.33 -4.52
N TYR A 75 14.56 0.25 -4.31
CA TYR A 75 15.49 -0.15 -5.35
C TYR A 75 16.67 -0.93 -4.78
N ARG A 76 17.40 -1.61 -5.66
CA ARG A 76 18.70 -2.22 -5.37
C ARG A 76 19.65 -1.94 -6.54
N ILE A 77 20.90 -1.64 -6.23
CA ILE A 77 21.98 -1.54 -7.23
C ILE A 77 22.50 -2.95 -7.46
N LEU A 78 22.57 -3.35 -8.71
CA LEU A 78 23.03 -4.67 -9.12
C LEU A 78 24.39 -4.56 -9.86
N SER A 79 25.20 -5.60 -9.74
CA SER A 79 26.30 -5.80 -10.66
C SER A 79 25.78 -6.16 -12.06
N LYS A 80 26.63 -6.03 -13.08
CA LYS A 80 26.27 -6.45 -14.45
C LYS A 80 25.90 -7.94 -14.50
N GLU A 81 26.68 -8.78 -13.80
CA GLU A 81 26.46 -10.22 -13.77
C GLU A 81 25.10 -10.57 -13.13
N GLU A 82 24.77 -9.98 -11.97
CA GLU A 82 23.46 -10.16 -11.33
C GLU A 82 22.32 -9.74 -12.26
N ALA A 83 22.47 -8.60 -12.96
CA ALA A 83 21.41 -8.05 -13.80
C ALA A 83 21.17 -8.88 -15.06
N GLU A 84 22.20 -9.50 -15.64
CA GLU A 84 22.11 -10.26 -16.88
C GLU A 84 21.79 -11.74 -16.64
N GLN A 85 22.35 -12.36 -15.60
CA GLN A 85 22.31 -13.80 -15.35
C GLN A 85 21.51 -14.20 -14.12
N GLY A 86 21.29 -13.29 -13.14
CA GLY A 86 20.54 -13.59 -11.92
C GLY A 86 19.09 -13.94 -12.17
N GLN A 87 18.54 -14.83 -11.35
CA GLN A 87 17.10 -15.07 -11.29
C GLN A 87 16.42 -13.87 -10.63
N LEU A 88 15.36 -13.34 -11.24
CA LEU A 88 14.73 -12.09 -10.80
C LEU A 88 14.17 -12.20 -9.38
N GLU A 89 13.60 -13.34 -9.02
CA GLU A 89 13.07 -13.61 -7.67
C GLU A 89 14.16 -13.50 -6.60
N ASP A 90 15.36 -14.05 -6.87
CA ASP A 90 16.50 -14.05 -5.94
C ASP A 90 17.13 -12.66 -5.79
N LEU A 91 16.90 -11.77 -6.74
CA LEU A 91 17.39 -10.40 -6.71
C LEU A 91 16.50 -9.46 -5.88
N GLU A 92 15.27 -9.86 -5.58
CA GLU A 92 14.33 -9.10 -4.72
C GLU A 92 14.71 -9.21 -3.24
N LYS A 93 15.94 -8.86 -2.89
CA LYS A 93 16.50 -8.79 -1.52
C LYS A 93 17.45 -7.63 -1.38
N ASP A 94 17.86 -7.30 -0.17
CA ASP A 94 18.75 -6.18 0.15
C ASP A 94 18.28 -4.86 -0.45
N ILE A 95 16.96 -4.65 -0.43
CA ILE A 95 16.30 -3.49 -1.02
C ILE A 95 16.57 -2.25 -0.18
N ILE A 96 16.78 -1.11 -0.83
CA ILE A 96 16.76 0.21 -0.22
C ILE A 96 15.34 0.74 -0.40
N LEU A 97 14.58 0.83 0.68
CA LEU A 97 13.26 1.44 0.67
C LEU A 97 13.37 2.95 0.47
N THR A 98 12.55 3.51 -0.41
CA THR A 98 12.51 4.94 -0.69
C THR A 98 11.25 5.62 -0.20
N GLY A 99 10.20 4.85 0.10
CA GLY A 99 8.97 5.40 0.63
C GLY A 99 7.77 4.49 0.48
N VAL A 100 6.64 4.98 0.99
CA VAL A 100 5.32 4.38 0.85
C VAL A 100 4.34 5.40 0.29
N ALA A 101 3.53 4.99 -0.65
CA ALA A 101 2.42 5.77 -1.18
C ALA A 101 1.11 5.28 -0.56
N GLY A 102 0.32 6.20 -0.03
CA GLY A 102 -1.09 5.97 0.31
C GLY A 102 -1.96 6.30 -0.89
N ILE A 103 -2.75 5.35 -1.35
CA ILE A 103 -3.61 5.48 -2.52
C ILE A 103 -5.06 5.40 -2.05
N ILE A 104 -5.83 6.43 -2.32
CA ILE A 104 -7.27 6.44 -2.07
C ILE A 104 -8.01 6.20 -3.39
N ASP A 105 -9.05 5.35 -3.34
CA ASP A 105 -10.06 5.26 -4.39
C ASP A 105 -11.30 5.98 -3.86
N PRO A 106 -11.47 7.28 -4.16
CA PRO A 106 -12.56 8.06 -3.60
C PRO A 106 -13.89 7.56 -4.15
N ALA A 107 -14.88 7.48 -3.27
CA ALA A 107 -16.24 7.30 -3.73
C ALA A 107 -16.63 8.46 -4.67
N ARG A 108 -17.50 8.19 -5.66
CA ARG A 108 -17.99 9.21 -6.57
C ARG A 108 -18.69 10.34 -5.79
N GLU A 109 -18.47 11.59 -6.19
CA GLU A 109 -18.98 12.76 -5.47
C GLU A 109 -20.51 12.74 -5.30
N GLU A 110 -21.23 12.27 -6.33
CA GLU A 110 -22.69 12.17 -6.31
C GLU A 110 -23.24 11.19 -5.27
N VAL A 111 -22.44 10.20 -4.83
CA VAL A 111 -22.89 9.18 -3.87
C VAL A 111 -23.19 9.79 -2.51
N LYS A 112 -22.39 10.76 -2.05
CA LYS A 112 -22.63 11.43 -0.77
C LYS A 112 -23.97 12.18 -0.75
N ALA A 113 -24.30 12.88 -1.83
CA ALA A 113 -25.56 13.57 -1.98
C ALA A 113 -26.74 12.57 -2.05
N SER A 114 -26.57 11.47 -2.78
CA SER A 114 -27.57 10.41 -2.90
C SER A 114 -27.85 9.73 -1.54
N VAL A 115 -26.79 9.41 -0.77
CA VAL A 115 -26.95 8.85 0.60
C VAL A 115 -27.76 9.79 1.48
N LYS A 116 -27.44 11.08 1.46
CA LYS A 116 -28.17 12.09 2.24
C LYS A 116 -29.65 12.14 1.87
N THR A 117 -29.96 12.18 0.57
CA THR A 117 -31.35 12.19 0.07
C THR A 117 -32.13 10.94 0.50
N LEU A 118 -31.50 9.77 0.42
CA LEU A 118 -32.12 8.52 0.86
C LEU A 118 -32.42 8.52 2.37
N GLN A 119 -31.46 9.01 3.16
CA GLN A 119 -31.64 9.11 4.63
C GLN A 119 -32.74 10.12 5.00
N GLU A 120 -32.85 11.24 4.31
CA GLU A 120 -33.93 12.22 4.47
C GLU A 120 -35.31 11.61 4.13
N ALA A 121 -35.34 10.67 3.18
CA ALA A 121 -36.53 9.88 2.83
C ALA A 121 -36.75 8.69 3.80
N SER A 122 -36.03 8.61 4.93
CA SER A 122 -36.09 7.49 5.90
C SER A 122 -35.72 6.13 5.31
N VAL A 123 -34.90 6.09 4.27
CA VAL A 123 -34.34 4.87 3.70
C VAL A 123 -33.02 4.55 4.38
N GLU A 124 -32.90 3.34 4.93
CA GLU A 124 -31.64 2.86 5.53
C GLU A 124 -30.67 2.47 4.41
N VAL A 125 -29.48 3.10 4.42
CA VAL A 125 -28.42 2.81 3.46
C VAL A 125 -27.41 1.87 4.11
N VAL A 126 -27.13 0.73 3.45
CA VAL A 126 -26.18 -0.29 3.91
C VAL A 126 -25.08 -0.44 2.88
N MET A 127 -23.82 -0.46 3.36
CA MET A 127 -22.66 -0.72 2.50
C MET A 127 -22.28 -2.19 2.56
N ILE A 128 -22.15 -2.83 1.39
CA ILE A 128 -21.66 -4.20 1.23
C ILE A 128 -20.34 -4.13 0.47
N THR A 129 -19.27 -4.65 1.05
CA THR A 129 -17.93 -4.61 0.47
C THR A 129 -17.12 -5.84 0.89
N GLY A 130 -16.15 -6.24 0.03
CA GLY A 130 -15.12 -7.22 0.36
C GLY A 130 -13.84 -6.60 0.95
N ASP A 131 -13.81 -5.28 1.19
CA ASP A 131 -12.67 -4.60 1.76
C ASP A 131 -12.49 -4.91 3.25
N HIS A 132 -11.29 -4.66 3.75
CA HIS A 132 -11.00 -4.74 5.17
C HIS A 132 -11.92 -3.81 5.98
N GLU A 133 -12.34 -4.23 7.17
CA GLU A 133 -13.31 -3.52 8.01
C GLU A 133 -12.97 -2.03 8.24
N ASN A 134 -11.70 -1.72 8.52
CA ASN A 134 -11.27 -0.34 8.74
C ASN A 134 -11.43 0.53 7.49
N THR A 135 -11.13 0.00 6.33
CA THR A 135 -11.32 0.67 5.03
C THR A 135 -12.79 0.93 4.76
N ALA A 136 -13.62 -0.11 4.93
CA ALA A 136 -15.07 -0.02 4.75
C ALA A 136 -15.69 1.03 5.68
N ARG A 137 -15.27 1.05 6.94
CA ARG A 137 -15.74 1.98 7.95
C ARG A 137 -15.37 3.43 7.63
N ALA A 138 -14.14 3.69 7.20
CA ALA A 138 -13.70 5.03 6.82
C ALA A 138 -14.48 5.54 5.59
N ILE A 139 -14.72 4.69 4.60
CA ILE A 139 -15.53 5.03 3.42
C ILE A 139 -16.98 5.31 3.83
N ALA A 140 -17.59 4.46 4.65
CA ALA A 140 -18.96 4.64 5.13
C ALA A 140 -19.14 5.94 5.93
N TYR A 141 -18.13 6.30 6.74
CA TYR A 141 -18.12 7.58 7.46
C TYR A 141 -18.01 8.77 6.50
N ASN A 142 -17.09 8.71 5.54
CA ASN A 142 -16.89 9.78 4.56
C ASN A 142 -18.13 10.01 3.68
N LEU A 143 -18.89 8.95 3.38
CA LEU A 143 -20.16 9.02 2.65
C LEU A 143 -21.36 9.44 3.52
N GLY A 144 -21.20 9.49 4.86
CA GLY A 144 -22.28 9.80 5.79
C GLY A 144 -23.23 8.63 6.04
N ILE A 145 -22.87 7.41 5.66
CA ILE A 145 -23.65 6.20 5.94
C ILE A 145 -23.64 5.91 7.44
N VAL A 146 -22.50 6.11 8.11
CA VAL A 146 -22.36 6.01 9.58
C VAL A 146 -21.97 7.35 10.17
N LYS A 147 -22.40 7.62 11.42
CA LYS A 147 -22.20 8.90 12.12
C LYS A 147 -20.85 8.99 12.86
N SER A 148 -20.18 7.88 13.08
CA SER A 148 -18.90 7.79 13.79
C SER A 148 -18.01 6.76 13.15
N LYS A 149 -16.68 7.01 13.14
CA LYS A 149 -15.68 6.02 12.69
C LYS A 149 -15.62 4.79 13.61
N GLU A 150 -16.16 4.87 14.82
CA GLU A 150 -16.17 3.79 15.82
C GLU A 150 -17.45 2.94 15.79
N ALA A 151 -18.50 3.42 15.11
CA ALA A 151 -19.77 2.73 15.05
C ALA A 151 -19.71 1.51 14.12
N SER A 152 -19.54 0.33 14.68
CA SER A 152 -19.72 -0.94 13.95
C SER A 152 -21.13 -1.48 14.21
N HIS A 153 -22.03 -1.35 13.24
CA HIS A 153 -23.22 -2.19 13.18
C HIS A 153 -22.92 -3.33 12.21
N GLN A 154 -22.23 -4.37 12.70
CA GLN A 154 -22.14 -5.63 11.99
C GLN A 154 -23.52 -6.33 12.07
N ARG A 155 -24.35 -6.17 11.05
CA ARG A 155 -25.47 -7.09 10.81
C ARG A 155 -24.94 -8.20 9.88
N TYR A 156 -24.47 -9.29 10.46
CA TYR A 156 -24.32 -10.53 9.72
C TYR A 156 -25.73 -11.05 9.39
N ARG A 157 -26.06 -11.13 8.11
CA ARG A 157 -27.15 -12.02 7.69
C ARG A 157 -26.53 -13.41 7.52
N ASN A 158 -26.93 -14.33 8.40
CA ASN A 158 -26.77 -15.77 8.20
C ASN A 158 -27.57 -16.21 6.96
#